data_646be23e9dbf87a451731a68688cdf54
#
_entry.id   646be23e9dbf87a451731a68688cdf54
#
_cell.length_a   1.000
_cell.length_b   1.000
_cell.length_c   1.000
_cell.angle_alpha   90.00
_cell.angle_beta   90.00
_cell.angle_gamma   90.00
#
_symmetry.space_group_name_H-M   'P 1'
#
loop_
_entity.id
_entity.type
_entity.pdbx_description
1 polymer ?
#
loop_
_entity_poly.entity_id
_entity_poly.type
_entity_poly.pdbx_seq_one_letter_code
_entity_poly.pdbx_strand_id
1 'polypeptide(L)'
;MKNKHLKLAFVVVMLTSLVTTSPTLSATSPTGKWRGSWNSSSTGHNGPLKARVRQVDHDTYRALFVGRFAGVIPFAYPARLDRVAGTENQYTSSQRLPLLGTYRMNATVTPSRIRANFRGGRDSGTFNLSR
;
A
#
# COMPACT_ATOMS: atom_id res chain seq x y z
N MET A 1 -20.61 59.32 55.94
CA MET A 1 -20.10 58.90 54.61
C MET A 1 -19.76 57.40 54.69
N LYS A 2 -20.58 56.58 54.06
CA LYS A 2 -20.38 55.16 54.00
C LYS A 2 -19.76 54.82 52.61
N ASN A 3 -18.45 54.47 52.61
CA ASN A 3 -17.80 54.03 51.38
C ASN A 3 -18.25 52.60 51.11
N LYS A 4 -19.03 52.44 50.06
CA LYS A 4 -19.32 51.12 49.50
C LYS A 4 -18.14 50.69 48.61
N HIS A 5 -17.34 49.78 49.11
CA HIS A 5 -16.33 49.12 48.29
C HIS A 5 -17.00 48.15 47.32
N LEU A 6 -17.05 48.55 46.08
CA LEU A 6 -17.50 47.69 44.98
C LEU A 6 -16.38 46.66 44.72
N LYS A 7 -16.58 45.41 45.14
CA LYS A 7 -15.72 44.32 44.82
C LYS A 7 -16.02 43.86 43.41
N LEU A 8 -15.18 44.27 42.47
CA LEU A 8 -15.21 43.78 41.10
C LEU A 8 -14.62 42.37 41.09
N ALA A 9 -15.49 41.37 40.95
CA ALA A 9 -15.06 39.98 40.77
C ALA A 9 -14.70 39.78 39.30
N PHE A 10 -13.40 39.67 39.01
CA PHE A 10 -12.93 39.24 37.69
C PHE A 10 -13.13 37.72 37.56
N VAL A 11 -14.14 37.33 36.78
CA VAL A 11 -14.30 35.95 36.35
C VAL A 11 -13.37 35.73 35.16
N VAL A 12 -12.24 35.12 35.40
CA VAL A 12 -11.35 34.65 34.33
C VAL A 12 -11.95 33.36 33.79
N VAL A 13 -12.64 33.45 32.65
CA VAL A 13 -13.06 32.28 31.89
C VAL A 13 -11.83 31.75 31.15
N MET A 14 -11.19 30.74 31.69
CA MET A 14 -10.19 29.97 30.94
C MET A 14 -10.91 29.13 29.88
N LEU A 15 -10.87 29.60 28.63
CA LEU A 15 -11.21 28.76 27.47
C LEU A 15 -10.06 27.77 27.30
N THR A 16 -10.23 26.56 27.83
CA THR A 16 -9.35 25.42 27.46
C THR A 16 -9.74 24.98 26.05
N SER A 17 -8.94 25.40 25.07
CA SER A 17 -9.05 24.88 23.71
C SER A 17 -8.61 23.43 23.73
N LEU A 18 -9.56 22.50 23.67
CA LEU A 18 -9.29 21.11 23.39
C LEU A 18 -8.79 21.02 21.94
N VAL A 19 -7.49 20.94 21.77
CA VAL A 19 -6.88 20.57 20.50
C VAL A 19 -7.12 19.08 20.31
N THR A 20 -8.18 18.74 19.58
CA THR A 20 -8.41 17.39 19.13
C THR A 20 -7.41 17.09 18.00
N THR A 21 -6.29 16.50 18.34
CA THR A 21 -5.40 15.92 17.35
C THR A 21 -6.07 14.67 16.79
N SER A 22 -6.68 14.82 15.63
CA SER A 22 -7.16 13.66 14.87
C SER A 22 -5.94 12.84 14.49
N PRO A 23 -5.91 11.51 14.76
CA PRO A 23 -4.84 10.67 14.26
C PRO A 23 -4.87 10.70 12.74
N THR A 24 -3.85 11.28 12.13
CA THR A 24 -3.61 11.14 10.70
C THR A 24 -3.29 9.68 10.45
N LEU A 25 -4.25 8.94 9.89
CA LEU A 25 -4.00 7.61 9.35
C LEU A 25 -2.99 7.77 8.21
N SER A 26 -1.73 7.48 8.50
CA SER A 26 -0.70 7.43 7.46
C SER A 26 -1.08 6.34 6.48
N ALA A 27 -1.20 6.72 5.19
CA ALA A 27 -1.43 5.76 4.12
C ALA A 27 -0.36 4.66 4.18
N THR A 28 -0.77 3.40 4.08
CA THR A 28 0.14 2.27 4.16
C THR A 28 1.05 2.26 2.93
N SER A 29 2.36 2.38 3.15
CA SER A 29 3.35 2.35 2.08
C SER A 29 3.77 0.91 1.76
N PRO A 30 3.79 0.52 0.47
CA PRO A 30 4.32 -0.77 0.06
C PRO A 30 5.85 -0.83 0.03
N THR A 31 6.54 0.26 0.33
CA THR A 31 8.01 0.32 0.29
C THR A 31 8.66 -0.72 1.17
N GLY A 32 9.68 -1.42 0.66
CA GLY A 32 10.48 -2.37 1.40
C GLY A 32 10.67 -3.70 0.70
N LYS A 33 11.10 -4.68 1.47
CA LYS A 33 11.32 -6.06 1.03
C LYS A 33 10.18 -6.95 1.48
N TRP A 34 9.69 -7.78 0.58
CA TRP A 34 8.58 -8.68 0.78
C TRP A 34 8.94 -10.09 0.35
N ARG A 35 8.34 -11.08 1.02
CA ARG A 35 8.51 -12.50 0.69
C ARG A 35 7.18 -13.22 0.77
N GLY A 36 7.00 -14.20 -0.10
CA GLY A 36 5.81 -15.02 -0.10
C GLY A 36 5.76 -15.95 -1.29
N SER A 37 4.61 -16.03 -1.92
CA SER A 37 4.34 -16.94 -3.01
C SER A 37 3.48 -16.31 -4.09
N TRP A 38 3.56 -16.90 -5.27
CA TRP A 38 2.64 -16.66 -6.37
C TRP A 38 1.92 -17.95 -6.75
N ASN A 39 0.75 -17.80 -7.33
CA ASN A 39 -0.07 -18.91 -7.81
C ASN A 39 -0.72 -18.49 -9.12
N SER A 40 -0.67 -19.38 -10.12
CA SER A 40 -1.42 -19.23 -11.37
C SER A 40 -2.69 -20.08 -11.30
N SER A 41 -3.82 -19.44 -11.43
CA SER A 41 -5.12 -20.11 -11.50
C SER A 41 -5.32 -20.82 -12.84
N SER A 42 -4.68 -20.32 -13.90
CA SER A 42 -4.83 -20.82 -15.26
C SER A 42 -4.04 -22.11 -15.50
N THR A 43 -2.85 -22.21 -14.89
CA THR A 43 -1.92 -23.32 -15.14
C THR A 43 -1.75 -24.24 -13.93
N GLY A 44 -2.16 -23.79 -12.74
CA GLY A 44 -1.92 -24.48 -11.48
C GLY A 44 -0.48 -24.38 -10.96
N HIS A 45 0.41 -23.67 -11.68
CA HIS A 45 1.77 -23.46 -11.21
C HIS A 45 1.80 -22.48 -10.05
N ASN A 46 2.74 -22.70 -9.16
CA ASN A 46 2.99 -21.83 -8.01
C ASN A 46 4.49 -21.86 -7.67
N GLY A 47 4.90 -20.96 -6.80
CA GLY A 47 6.28 -20.94 -6.36
C GLY A 47 6.57 -19.80 -5.39
N PRO A 48 7.84 -19.72 -4.93
CA PRO A 48 8.28 -18.63 -4.09
C PRO A 48 8.32 -17.32 -4.87
N LEU A 49 8.05 -16.22 -4.16
CA LEU A 49 8.08 -14.87 -4.69
C LEU A 49 8.75 -13.96 -3.69
N LYS A 50 9.61 -13.09 -4.18
CA LYS A 50 10.19 -11.98 -3.44
C LYS A 50 9.85 -10.69 -4.17
N ALA A 51 9.69 -9.61 -3.43
CA ALA A 51 9.53 -8.31 -4.02
C ALA A 51 10.38 -7.27 -3.30
N ARG A 52 10.86 -6.30 -4.07
CA ARG A 52 11.45 -5.08 -3.56
C ARG A 52 10.66 -3.92 -4.13
N VAL A 53 10.14 -3.09 -3.25
CA VAL A 53 9.32 -1.93 -3.61
C VAL A 53 9.99 -0.65 -3.15
N ARG A 54 10.06 0.33 -4.03
CA ARG A 54 10.58 1.67 -3.74
C ARG A 54 9.58 2.73 -4.18
N GLN A 55 9.54 3.82 -3.45
CA GLN A 55 8.72 4.97 -3.79
C GLN A 55 9.37 5.76 -4.92
N VAL A 56 8.56 6.23 -5.88
CA VAL A 56 8.98 7.12 -6.97
C VAL A 56 8.46 8.53 -6.70
N ASP A 57 7.17 8.63 -6.37
CA ASP A 57 6.53 9.87 -5.94
C ASP A 57 5.44 9.55 -4.90
N HIS A 58 4.62 10.54 -4.53
CA HIS A 58 3.63 10.41 -3.46
C HIS A 58 2.69 9.20 -3.64
N ASP A 59 2.23 8.91 -4.85
CA ASP A 59 1.24 7.88 -5.15
C ASP A 59 1.75 6.77 -6.05
N THR A 60 3.03 6.81 -6.43
CA THR A 60 3.63 5.88 -7.38
C THR A 60 4.82 5.16 -6.78
N TYR A 61 4.87 3.86 -7.00
CA TYR A 61 5.93 2.97 -6.55
C TYR A 61 6.43 2.10 -7.70
N ARG A 62 7.68 1.71 -7.62
CA ARG A 62 8.25 0.67 -8.49
C ARG A 62 8.51 -0.58 -7.68
N ALA A 63 8.00 -1.69 -8.18
CA ALA A 63 8.19 -3.01 -7.60
C ALA A 63 8.97 -3.90 -8.58
N LEU A 64 9.85 -4.72 -8.04
CA LEU A 64 10.47 -5.82 -8.76
C LEU A 64 10.08 -7.11 -8.04
N PHE A 65 9.28 -7.92 -8.69
CA PHE A 65 8.93 -9.26 -8.23
C PHE A 65 9.87 -10.27 -8.87
N VAL A 66 10.44 -11.11 -8.05
CA VAL A 66 11.38 -12.17 -8.48
C VAL A 66 10.89 -13.49 -7.94
N GLY A 67 10.75 -14.47 -8.80
CA GLY A 67 10.27 -15.79 -8.45
C GLY A 67 10.86 -16.87 -9.31
N ARG A 68 10.34 -18.08 -9.15
CA ARG A 68 10.70 -19.25 -9.96
C ARG A 68 9.44 -19.90 -10.50
N PHE A 69 9.52 -20.29 -11.77
CA PHE A 69 8.52 -21.07 -12.45
C PHE A 69 8.98 -22.54 -12.52
N ALA A 70 8.09 -23.48 -12.31
CA ALA A 70 8.39 -24.92 -12.28
C ALA A 70 9.57 -25.28 -11.34
N GLY A 71 9.78 -24.49 -10.28
CA GLY A 71 10.83 -24.70 -9.28
C GLY A 71 12.26 -24.35 -9.73
N VAL A 72 12.49 -24.17 -11.03
CA VAL A 72 13.86 -24.05 -11.60
C VAL A 72 14.06 -22.84 -12.51
N ILE A 73 13.04 -22.34 -13.17
CA ILE A 73 13.15 -21.24 -14.13
C ILE A 73 12.91 -19.90 -13.40
N PRO A 74 13.94 -19.06 -13.24
CA PRO A 74 13.78 -17.76 -12.62
C PRO A 74 13.01 -16.81 -13.54
N PHE A 75 12.19 -15.97 -12.95
CA PHE A 75 11.55 -14.85 -13.64
C PHE A 75 11.65 -13.57 -12.82
N ALA A 76 11.61 -12.45 -13.49
CA ALA A 76 11.52 -11.12 -12.90
C ALA A 76 10.33 -10.37 -13.54
N TYR A 77 9.51 -9.79 -12.70
CA TYR A 77 8.35 -9.00 -13.12
C TYR A 77 8.48 -7.58 -12.56
N PRO A 78 8.91 -6.62 -13.38
CA PRO A 78 8.89 -5.22 -12.99
C PRO A 78 7.47 -4.66 -13.08
N ALA A 79 7.04 -3.93 -12.08
CA ALA A 79 5.73 -3.31 -12.05
C ALA A 79 5.81 -1.88 -11.54
N ARG A 80 5.02 -1.02 -12.14
CA ARG A 80 4.68 0.29 -11.59
C ARG A 80 3.37 0.15 -10.84
N LEU A 81 3.37 0.50 -9.56
CA LEU A 81 2.19 0.49 -8.71
C LEU A 81 1.71 1.92 -8.53
N ASP A 82 0.51 2.19 -8.98
CA ASP A 82 -0.16 3.48 -8.79
C ASP A 82 -1.28 3.32 -7.76
N ARG A 83 -1.30 4.20 -6.76
CA ARG A 83 -2.37 4.21 -5.77
C ARG A 83 -3.68 4.55 -6.44
N VAL A 84 -4.71 3.78 -6.14
CA VAL A 84 -6.06 4.06 -6.63
C VAL A 84 -6.61 5.29 -5.92
N ALA A 85 -7.08 6.28 -6.68
CA ALA A 85 -7.63 7.51 -6.15
C ALA A 85 -8.76 7.25 -5.15
N GLY A 86 -8.75 7.97 -4.03
CA GLY A 86 -9.73 7.79 -2.96
C GLY A 86 -9.49 6.59 -2.05
N THR A 87 -8.39 5.87 -2.22
CA THR A 87 -8.00 4.74 -1.37
C THR A 87 -6.63 4.97 -0.75
N GLU A 88 -6.38 4.34 0.40
CA GLU A 88 -5.09 4.43 1.09
C GLU A 88 -4.21 3.21 0.84
N ASN A 89 -4.82 2.06 0.55
CA ASN A 89 -4.15 0.76 0.50
C ASN A 89 -4.37 -0.02 -0.79
N GLN A 90 -5.04 0.56 -1.77
CA GLN A 90 -5.29 -0.08 -3.06
C GLN A 90 -4.34 0.47 -4.12
N TYR A 91 -3.74 -0.44 -4.88
CA TYR A 91 -2.81 -0.13 -5.95
C TYR A 91 -3.17 -0.89 -7.22
N THR A 92 -2.89 -0.28 -8.35
CA THR A 92 -3.07 -0.89 -9.65
C THR A 92 -1.78 -0.80 -10.46
N SER A 93 -1.60 -1.75 -11.36
CA SER A 93 -0.46 -1.79 -12.28
C SER A 93 -0.91 -2.29 -13.64
N SER A 94 -0.31 -1.74 -14.68
CA SER A 94 -0.44 -2.26 -16.04
C SER A 94 0.96 -2.22 -16.66
N GLN A 95 1.46 -3.40 -17.04
CA GLN A 95 2.81 -3.56 -17.57
C GLN A 95 2.79 -4.41 -18.82
N ARG A 96 3.37 -3.89 -19.89
CA ARG A 96 3.58 -4.67 -21.10
C ARG A 96 4.88 -5.47 -20.98
N LEU A 97 4.76 -6.78 -21.06
CA LEU A 97 5.90 -7.68 -21.06
C LEU A 97 6.22 -8.14 -22.47
N PRO A 98 7.50 -8.15 -22.89
CA PRO A 98 7.90 -8.66 -24.19
C PRO A 98 7.40 -10.09 -24.41
N LEU A 99 6.81 -10.37 -25.56
CA LEU A 99 6.25 -11.67 -25.97
C LEU A 99 5.03 -12.16 -25.17
N LEU A 100 4.77 -11.63 -23.98
CA LEU A 100 3.72 -12.08 -23.08
C LEU A 100 2.48 -11.17 -23.08
N GLY A 101 2.60 -9.98 -23.67
CA GLY A 101 1.50 -9.02 -23.73
C GLY A 101 1.37 -8.16 -22.47
N THR A 102 0.19 -7.58 -22.27
CA THR A 102 -0.07 -6.69 -21.14
C THR A 102 -0.55 -7.46 -19.93
N TYR A 103 0.16 -7.29 -18.81
CA TYR A 103 -0.23 -7.79 -17.50
C TYR A 103 -0.79 -6.65 -16.65
N ARG A 104 -1.91 -6.94 -16.00
CA ARG A 104 -2.56 -6.03 -15.06
C ARG A 104 -2.57 -6.64 -13.68
N MET A 105 -2.41 -5.79 -12.67
CA MET A 105 -2.41 -6.21 -11.28
C MET A 105 -3.22 -5.23 -10.45
N ASN A 106 -3.99 -5.77 -9.50
CA ASN A 106 -4.62 -5.02 -8.43
C ASN A 106 -4.09 -5.55 -7.11
N ALA A 107 -3.60 -4.68 -6.26
CA ALA A 107 -2.98 -5.04 -5.00
C ALA A 107 -3.64 -4.32 -3.83
N THR A 108 -3.77 -5.03 -2.72
CA THR A 108 -4.11 -4.48 -1.41
C THR A 108 -2.89 -4.58 -0.52
N VAL A 109 -2.48 -3.46 0.07
CA VAL A 109 -1.30 -3.36 0.92
C VAL A 109 -1.72 -3.04 2.35
N THR A 110 -1.31 -3.88 3.28
CA THR A 110 -1.40 -3.62 4.72
C THR A 110 0.02 -3.46 5.28
N PRO A 111 0.22 -3.08 6.56
CA PRO A 111 1.55 -2.96 7.13
C PRO A 111 2.42 -4.23 7.03
N SER A 112 1.79 -5.41 7.02
CA SER A 112 2.48 -6.70 7.03
C SER A 112 2.25 -7.58 5.82
N ARG A 113 1.33 -7.23 4.93
CA ARG A 113 0.93 -8.08 3.80
C ARG A 113 0.69 -7.29 2.51
N ILE A 114 1.04 -7.91 1.39
CA ILE A 114 0.56 -7.53 0.05
C ILE A 114 -0.21 -8.73 -0.51
N ARG A 115 -1.44 -8.46 -0.91
CA ARG A 115 -2.24 -9.40 -1.70
C ARG A 115 -2.54 -8.77 -3.04
N ALA A 116 -2.22 -9.46 -4.10
CA ALA A 116 -2.45 -8.97 -5.45
C ALA A 116 -3.07 -10.04 -6.34
N ASN A 117 -3.92 -9.60 -7.24
CA ASN A 117 -4.42 -10.41 -8.34
C ASN A 117 -3.77 -9.93 -9.62
N PHE A 118 -3.28 -10.83 -10.43
CA PHE A 118 -2.74 -10.49 -11.74
C PHE A 118 -3.53 -11.17 -12.85
N ARG A 119 -3.56 -10.52 -13.99
CA ARG A 119 -4.15 -11.04 -15.21
C ARG A 119 -3.35 -10.56 -16.41
N GLY A 120 -3.00 -11.46 -17.30
CA GLY A 120 -2.33 -11.13 -18.53
C GLY A 120 -2.41 -12.27 -19.53
N GLY A 121 -2.64 -11.93 -20.81
CA GLY A 121 -2.69 -12.91 -21.87
C GLY A 121 -3.61 -14.08 -21.55
N ARG A 122 -3.02 -15.25 -21.38
CA ARG A 122 -3.71 -16.50 -21.02
C ARG A 122 -3.49 -16.91 -19.56
N ASP A 123 -2.90 -16.03 -18.75
CA ASP A 123 -2.53 -16.33 -17.37
C ASP A 123 -3.22 -15.37 -16.39
N SER A 124 -3.63 -15.92 -15.26
CA SER A 124 -4.18 -15.17 -14.15
C SER A 124 -3.83 -15.87 -12.84
N GLY A 125 -3.72 -15.10 -11.78
CA GLY A 125 -3.39 -15.66 -10.49
C GLY A 125 -3.26 -14.64 -9.40
N THR A 126 -2.53 -15.01 -8.34
CA THR A 126 -2.39 -14.22 -7.13
C THR A 126 -0.95 -14.15 -6.66
N PHE A 127 -0.62 -13.04 -6.01
CA PHE A 127 0.58 -12.86 -5.21
C PHE A 127 0.17 -12.68 -3.75
N ASN A 128 0.85 -13.39 -2.86
CA ASN A 128 0.69 -13.24 -1.42
C ASN A 128 2.07 -13.06 -0.80
N LEU A 129 2.30 -11.87 -0.27
CA LEU A 129 3.59 -11.49 0.29
C LEU A 129 3.42 -10.96 1.71
N SER A 130 4.44 -11.15 2.52
CA SER A 130 4.51 -10.64 3.88
C SER A 130 5.91 -10.05 4.19
N ARG A 131 5.98 -9.27 5.27
CA ARG A 131 7.20 -8.73 5.85
C ARG A 131 7.12 -8.68 7.36
#